data_c822ca37fa41f6cfa9f86bb0f36a52eb
#
_entry.id   c822ca37fa41f6cfa9f86bb0f36a52eb
#
_cell.length_a   1.000
_cell.length_b   1.000
_cell.length_c   1.000
_cell.angle_alpha   90.00
_cell.angle_beta   90.00
_cell.angle_gamma   90.00
#
_symmetry.space_group_name_H-M   'P 1'
#
loop_
_entity.id
_entity.type
_entity.pdbx_description
1 polymer ?
#
loop_
_entity_poly.entity_id
_entity_poly.type
_entity_poly.pdbx_seq_one_letter_code
_entity_poly.pdbx_strand_id
1 'polypeptide(L)' 'MKIGLKAHREVNKKDLLAQCEKQLIEEENFMQGLRSMLANASFSSNASPVVIEEKQKKLDEVKLKIAKLKLDIAKLKVQE' A
#
# COMPACT_ATOMS: atom_id res chain seq x y z
N MET A 1 22.43 -17.77 -21.76
CA MET A 1 20.99 -17.81 -21.52
C MET A 1 20.63 -18.21 -20.12
N LYS A 2 21.12 -19.36 -19.68
CA LYS A 2 20.84 -19.81 -18.32
C LYS A 2 21.38 -18.85 -17.29
N ILE A 3 22.55 -18.31 -17.57
CA ILE A 3 23.16 -17.33 -16.67
C ILE A 3 22.29 -16.10 -16.56
N GLY A 4 21.73 -15.67 -17.67
CA GLY A 4 20.82 -14.55 -17.67
C GLY A 4 19.59 -14.79 -16.82
N LEU A 5 19.07 -16.01 -16.84
CA LEU A 5 17.91 -16.37 -16.04
C LEU A 5 18.19 -16.28 -14.56
N LYS A 6 19.36 -16.75 -14.13
CA LYS A 6 19.73 -16.68 -12.73
C LYS A 6 19.89 -15.25 -12.26
N ALA A 7 20.58 -14.46 -13.06
CA ALA A 7 20.73 -13.05 -12.77
C ALA A 7 19.36 -12.38 -12.71
N HIS A 8 18.49 -12.80 -13.59
CA HIS A 8 17.12 -12.29 -13.61
C HIS A 8 16.40 -12.53 -12.31
N ARG A 9 16.55 -13.73 -11.76
CA ARG A 9 15.87 -14.07 -10.51
C ARG A 9 16.33 -13.18 -9.36
N GLU A 10 17.65 -13.02 -9.23
CA GLU A 10 18.18 -12.19 -8.17
C GLU A 10 17.74 -10.75 -8.30
N VAL A 11 17.81 -10.24 -9.52
CA VAL A 11 17.36 -8.87 -9.79
C VAL A 11 15.88 -8.75 -9.51
N ASN A 12 15.10 -9.76 -9.91
CA ASN A 12 13.66 -9.76 -9.69
C ASN A 12 13.32 -9.66 -8.19
N LYS A 13 14.05 -10.39 -7.38
CA LYS A 13 13.77 -10.38 -5.95
C LYS A 13 13.99 -8.99 -5.35
N LYS A 14 15.11 -8.38 -5.71
CA LYS A 14 15.39 -7.02 -5.24
C LYS A 14 14.40 -6.02 -5.79
N ASP A 15 14.04 -6.19 -7.06
CA ASP A 15 13.06 -5.31 -7.69
C ASP A 15 11.70 -5.43 -7.02
N LEU A 16 11.29 -6.66 -6.71
CA LEU A 16 10.01 -6.88 -6.04
C LEU A 16 10.00 -6.22 -4.67
N LEU A 17 11.10 -6.37 -3.93
CA LEU A 17 11.20 -5.75 -2.62
C LEU A 17 11.11 -4.24 -2.72
N ALA A 18 11.86 -3.66 -3.65
CA ALA A 18 11.84 -2.22 -3.87
C ALA A 18 10.45 -1.74 -4.28
N GLN A 19 9.78 -2.47 -5.15
CA GLN A 19 8.44 -2.11 -5.58
C GLN A 19 7.44 -2.20 -4.43
N CYS A 20 7.55 -3.23 -3.62
CA CYS A 20 6.67 -3.38 -2.46
C CYS A 20 6.87 -2.24 -1.48
N GLU A 21 8.11 -1.87 -1.22
CA GLU A 21 8.40 -0.77 -0.30
C GLU A 21 7.88 0.56 -0.85
N LYS A 22 8.09 0.78 -2.13
CA LYS A 22 7.61 2.00 -2.78
C LYS A 22 6.09 2.06 -2.72
N GLN A 23 5.44 0.95 -3.06
CA GLN A 23 3.98 0.90 -3.03
C GLN A 23 3.46 1.08 -1.61
N LEU A 24 4.16 0.53 -0.63
CA LEU A 24 3.77 0.71 0.76
C LEU A 24 3.76 2.18 1.15
N ILE A 25 4.80 2.91 0.77
CA ILE A 25 4.88 4.34 1.05
C ILE A 25 3.72 5.07 0.39
N GLU A 26 3.44 4.76 -0.87
CA GLU A 26 2.35 5.40 -1.59
C GLU A 26 1.01 5.12 -0.94
N GLU A 27 0.79 3.88 -0.54
CA GLU A 27 -0.47 3.51 0.12
C GLU A 27 -0.59 4.17 1.49
N GLU A 28 0.51 4.27 2.23
CA GLU A 28 0.49 4.95 3.52
C GLU A 28 0.18 6.43 3.36
N ASN A 29 0.76 7.07 2.35
CA ASN A 29 0.46 8.47 2.07
C ASN A 29 -1.01 8.66 1.70
N PHE A 30 -1.53 7.76 0.90
CA PHE A 30 -2.93 7.80 0.51
C PHE A 30 -3.84 7.60 1.72
N MET A 31 -3.47 6.66 2.60
CA MET A 31 -4.22 6.42 3.82
C MET A 31 -4.26 7.66 4.70
N GLN A 32 -3.12 8.32 4.86
CA GLN A 32 -3.06 9.53 5.67
C GLN A 32 -3.95 10.62 5.10
N GLY A 33 -3.96 10.75 3.78
CA GLY A 33 -4.83 11.71 3.11
C GLY A 33 -6.30 11.44 3.40
N LEU A 34 -6.70 10.17 3.31
CA LEU A 34 -8.07 9.78 3.60
C LEU A 34 -8.43 10.03 5.06
N ARG A 35 -7.53 9.69 5.97
CA ARG A 35 -7.77 9.90 7.40
C ARG A 35 -7.91 11.39 7.72
N SER A 36 -7.05 12.21 7.13
CA SER A 36 -7.14 13.66 7.32
C SER A 36 -8.45 14.20 6.81
N MET A 37 -8.87 13.72 5.64
CA MET A 37 -10.14 14.14 5.05
C MET A 37 -11.32 13.77 5.95
N LEU A 38 -11.34 12.55 6.43
CA LEU A 38 -12.42 12.09 7.29
C LEU A 38 -12.43 12.79 8.65
N ALA A 39 -11.26 13.18 9.13
CA ALA A 39 -11.15 13.91 10.40
C ALA A 39 -11.50 15.38 10.26
N ASN A 40 -11.58 15.89 9.03
CA ASN A 40 -11.88 17.30 8.79
C ASN A 40 -13.36 17.56 9.02
N ALA A 41 -13.67 18.44 9.97
CA ALA A 41 -15.04 18.74 10.33
C ALA A 41 -15.80 19.36 9.17
N SER A 42 -15.14 20.21 8.38
CA SER A 42 -15.77 20.83 7.23
C SER A 42 -16.19 19.80 6.19
N PHE A 43 -15.31 18.84 5.93
CA PHE A 43 -15.65 17.77 5.00
C PHE A 43 -16.82 16.93 5.51
N SER A 44 -16.78 16.56 6.79
CA SER A 44 -17.84 15.75 7.40
C SER A 44 -19.18 16.47 7.38
N SER A 45 -19.15 17.77 7.57
CA SER A 45 -20.39 18.56 7.56
C SER A 45 -20.98 18.73 6.17
N ASN A 46 -20.13 18.86 5.16
CA ASN A 46 -20.56 19.18 3.81
C ASN A 46 -20.74 17.97 2.92
N ALA A 47 -20.06 16.86 3.23
CA ALA A 47 -20.17 15.67 2.40
C ALA A 47 -21.42 14.87 2.76
N SER A 48 -22.01 14.23 1.75
CA SER A 48 -23.15 13.37 2.00
C SER A 48 -22.70 12.10 2.75
N PRO A 49 -23.62 11.45 3.48
CA PRO A 49 -23.27 10.21 4.18
C PRO A 49 -22.73 9.14 3.26
N VAL A 50 -23.21 9.10 2.01
CA VAL A 50 -22.73 8.11 1.05
C VAL A 50 -21.25 8.33 0.72
N VAL A 51 -20.87 9.59 0.54
CA VAL A 51 -19.47 9.93 0.24
C VAL A 51 -18.57 9.56 1.42
N ILE A 52 -19.01 9.88 2.63
CA ILE A 52 -18.24 9.56 3.84
C ILE A 52 -18.06 8.04 3.94
N GLU A 53 -19.12 7.29 3.69
CA GLU A 53 -19.08 5.84 3.74
C GLU A 53 -18.13 5.26 2.71
N GLU A 54 -18.14 5.81 1.50
CA GLU A 54 -17.22 5.39 0.45
C GLU A 54 -15.78 5.63 0.83
N LYS A 55 -15.49 6.79 1.41
CA LYS A 55 -14.15 7.11 1.86
C LYS A 55 -13.71 6.18 2.98
N GLN A 56 -14.62 5.85 3.88
CA GLN A 56 -14.32 4.92 4.97
C GLN A 56 -14.00 3.53 4.45
N LYS A 57 -14.77 3.05 3.48
CA LYS A 57 -14.49 1.77 2.85
C LYS A 57 -13.15 1.77 2.15
N LYS A 58 -12.84 2.85 1.46
CA LYS A 58 -11.57 2.97 0.77
C LYS A 58 -10.42 2.93 1.77
N LEU A 59 -10.59 3.60 2.89
CA LEU A 59 -9.59 3.59 3.95
C LEU A 59 -9.35 2.18 4.46
N ASP A 60 -10.43 1.43 4.69
CA ASP A 60 -10.31 0.04 5.14
C ASP A 60 -9.59 -0.83 4.12
N GLU A 61 -9.89 -0.65 2.84
CA GLU A 61 -9.21 -1.38 1.78
C GLU A 61 -7.72 -1.08 1.74
N VAL A 62 -7.37 0.19 1.89
CA VAL A 62 -5.98 0.60 1.89
C VAL A 62 -5.24 0.02 3.08
N LYS A 63 -5.89 -0.02 4.24
CA LYS A 63 -5.30 -0.63 5.42
C LYS A 63 -4.98 -2.10 5.19
N LEU A 64 -5.87 -2.81 4.51
CA LEU A 64 -5.64 -4.22 4.18
C LEU A 64 -4.48 -4.37 3.21
N LYS A 65 -4.40 -3.51 2.21
CA LYS A 65 -3.30 -3.53 1.26
C LYS A 65 -1.97 -3.30 1.96
N ILE A 66 -1.94 -2.35 2.88
CA ILE A 66 -0.73 -2.05 3.63
C ILE A 66 -0.30 -3.27 4.44
N ALA A 67 -1.24 -3.94 5.10
CA ALA A 67 -0.94 -5.13 5.87
C ALA A 67 -0.34 -6.22 4.99
N LYS A 68 -0.92 -6.43 3.80
CA LYS A 68 -0.40 -7.42 2.86
C LYS A 68 0.98 -7.07 2.37
N LEU A 69 1.21 -5.81 2.06
CA LEU A 69 2.51 -5.36 1.59
C LEU A 69 3.58 -5.57 2.66
N LYS A 70 3.25 -5.29 3.90
CA LYS A 70 4.18 -5.52 5.00
C LYS A 70 4.52 -6.99 5.15
N LEU A 71 3.52 -7.86 4.99
CA LEU A 71 3.75 -9.30 5.04
C LEU A 71 4.62 -9.75 3.89
N ASP A 72 4.36 -9.25 2.69
CA ASP A 72 5.16 -9.62 1.52
C ASP A 72 6.60 -9.19 1.68
N ILE A 73 6.81 -7.99 2.18
CA ILE A 73 8.16 -7.48 2.42
C ILE A 73 8.88 -8.36 3.44
N ALA A 74 8.19 -8.72 4.52
CA ALA A 74 8.77 -9.58 5.54
C ALA A 74 9.16 -10.94 4.98
N LYS A 75 8.28 -11.50 4.15
CA LYS A 75 8.56 -12.80 3.53
C LYS A 75 9.77 -12.73 2.60
N LEU A 76 9.85 -11.68 1.82
CA LEU A 76 10.97 -11.50 0.90
C LEU A 76 12.29 -11.38 1.66
N LYS A 77 12.27 -10.66 2.77
CA LYS A 77 13.48 -10.50 3.59
C LYS A 77 13.89 -11.81 4.24
N VAL A 78 12.93 -12.58 4.70
CA VAL A 78 13.22 -13.84 5.36
C VAL A 78 13.81 -14.86 4.39
N GLN A 79 13.40 -14.81 3.14
CA GLN A 79 13.88 -15.75 2.14
C GLN A 79 15.34 -15.52 1.73
N GLU A 80 15.90 -14.42 2.11
CA GLU A 80 17.31 -14.19 1.88
C GLU A 80 18.16 -15.05 2.82
#